data_31820854301acfea5b185a6a9b55cce4
#
_entry.id   31820854301acfea5b185a6a9b55cce4
#
_cell.length_a   1.000
_cell.length_b   1.000
_cell.length_c   1.000
_cell.angle_alpha   90.00
_cell.angle_beta   90.00
_cell.angle_gamma   90.00
#
_symmetry.space_group_name_H-M   'P 1'
#
loop_
_entity.id
_entity.type
_entity.pdbx_description
1 polymer ?
#
loop_
_entity_poly.entity_id
_entity_poly.type
_entity_poly.pdbx_seq_one_letter_code
_entity_poly.pdbx_strand_id
1 'polypeptide(L)'
;MKHVQQHKHISATVSGSLSQNGVQALKAPQGYRVLRTVAFAVLLCTALIACVLMSGCAQSDQGKEQTHAYESELMDKGTLKVLVSSEYPPFSDGGAEAMWGYDIAVAEELANRLGLALELVPTSRDTIIETLACEPSATASEEEKPDPEGDVALAALAITEERDEKVDFSSWYYVGNQAVITMKEAEQPSSASSARASTDTALPRFVKPSTAQTTGKEKAPVTFENTAEFDPETTRIAVVKGSTCMQTARELTNEKLIIEYSTARKCLQALKAKEVQAVVLDLPVAEYLLAHEFSDMRIIERIMTGEAYGIALPTESINLKDAVNEALAAMEEDGTLTRLQEEYIGSSY
;
A
#
# COMPACT_ATOMS: atom_id res chain seq x y z
N MET A 1 14.16 -23.76 -53.72
CA MET A 1 14.78 -23.02 -54.81
C MET A 1 15.86 -22.20 -54.15
N LYS A 2 17.14 -22.70 -54.15
CA LYS A 2 18.27 -22.37 -55.06
C LYS A 2 18.65 -20.87 -54.90
N HIS A 3 19.85 -20.43 -54.53
CA HIS A 3 21.28 -20.83 -54.76
C HIS A 3 22.14 -20.00 -53.79
N VAL A 4 23.09 -20.43 -53.00
CA VAL A 4 24.45 -20.96 -53.14
C VAL A 4 25.31 -20.24 -54.22
N GLN A 5 26.45 -19.66 -53.78
CA GLN A 5 27.84 -19.71 -54.26
C GLN A 5 28.67 -18.60 -53.58
N GLN A 6 29.70 -18.82 -52.82
CA GLN A 6 31.09 -19.28 -52.94
C GLN A 6 31.90 -18.74 -54.12
N HIS A 7 33.04 -18.07 -53.82
CA HIS A 7 34.35 -18.09 -54.47
C HIS A 7 35.37 -17.37 -53.55
N LYS A 8 36.36 -18.00 -52.95
CA LYS A 8 37.63 -18.65 -53.32
C LYS A 8 38.72 -17.73 -53.91
N HIS A 9 39.84 -17.65 -53.11
CA HIS A 9 41.26 -17.58 -53.42
C HIS A 9 41.80 -16.74 -54.54
N ILE A 10 42.96 -16.06 -54.27
CA ILE A 10 44.27 -16.29 -54.94
C ILE A 10 45.39 -15.66 -54.07
N SER A 11 46.43 -16.47 -53.82
CA SER A 11 47.78 -16.16 -53.35
C SER A 11 48.60 -15.60 -54.52
N ALA A 12 49.57 -14.75 -54.24
CA ALA A 12 50.76 -14.59 -55.06
C ALA A 12 51.95 -14.15 -54.21
N THR A 13 52.93 -15.03 -54.16
CA THR A 13 54.28 -14.89 -53.65
C THR A 13 55.16 -14.25 -54.74
N VAL A 14 56.00 -13.27 -54.38
CA VAL A 14 57.18 -12.93 -55.15
C VAL A 14 58.38 -12.72 -54.24
N SER A 15 59.36 -13.62 -54.37
CA SER A 15 60.71 -13.54 -53.83
C SER A 15 61.57 -12.56 -54.66
N GLY A 16 62.43 -11.82 -54.03
CA GLY A 16 63.46 -11.02 -54.67
C GLY A 16 64.58 -10.69 -53.69
N SER A 17 65.70 -11.44 -53.80
CA SER A 17 66.95 -11.19 -53.11
C SER A 17 67.72 -10.05 -53.78
N LEU A 18 68.44 -9.24 -52.99
CA LEU A 18 69.77 -8.71 -53.31
C LEU A 18 70.40 -7.92 -52.17
N SER A 19 71.47 -8.41 -51.69
CA SER A 19 72.82 -7.88 -51.55
C SER A 19 73.20 -6.90 -50.51
N GLN A 20 74.14 -7.30 -49.70
CA GLN A 20 74.99 -6.67 -48.70
C GLN A 20 75.62 -5.37 -49.16
N ASN A 21 75.65 -4.36 -48.29
CA ASN A 21 76.88 -3.62 -48.01
C ASN A 21 76.78 -2.94 -46.61
N GLY A 22 77.87 -3.12 -45.87
CA GLY A 22 78.00 -2.80 -44.49
C GLY A 22 78.15 -1.28 -44.19
N VAL A 23 77.51 -0.91 -43.12
CA VAL A 23 77.87 0.29 -42.38
C VAL A 23 78.00 -0.09 -40.92
N GLN A 24 79.22 0.01 -40.37
CA GLN A 24 79.53 -0.21 -38.98
C GLN A 24 78.83 0.86 -38.10
N ALA A 25 77.85 0.44 -37.33
CA ALA A 25 77.23 1.25 -36.32
C ALA A 25 78.04 1.25 -35.01
N LEU A 26 78.53 2.39 -34.65
CA LEU A 26 79.20 2.66 -33.37
C LEU A 26 78.31 2.26 -32.20
N LYS A 27 78.77 1.33 -31.38
CA LYS A 27 78.14 0.90 -30.14
C LYS A 27 78.11 2.08 -29.15
N ALA A 28 76.95 2.65 -28.87
CA ALA A 28 76.74 3.58 -27.76
C ALA A 28 76.88 2.86 -26.42
N PRO A 29 77.43 3.49 -25.38
CA PRO A 29 77.68 2.83 -24.10
C PRO A 29 76.38 2.43 -23.42
N GLN A 30 76.34 1.20 -22.91
CA GLN A 30 75.19 0.56 -22.29
C GLN A 30 74.54 1.36 -21.13
N GLY A 31 75.21 2.30 -20.51
CA GLY A 31 74.73 3.12 -19.39
C GLY A 31 73.60 4.13 -19.78
N TYR A 32 73.56 4.57 -21.05
CA TYR A 32 72.60 5.56 -21.52
C TYR A 32 71.17 4.97 -21.78
N ARG A 33 71.12 3.68 -22.01
CA ARG A 33 69.79 3.01 -22.23
C ARG A 33 69.07 2.79 -20.91
N VAL A 34 69.76 2.46 -19.83
CA VAL A 34 69.15 2.26 -18.51
C VAL A 34 68.68 3.56 -17.93
N LEU A 35 69.43 4.65 -18.09
CA LEU A 35 69.02 5.96 -17.61
C LEU A 35 67.79 6.55 -18.32
N ARG A 36 67.62 6.31 -19.66
CA ARG A 36 66.44 6.71 -20.40
C ARG A 36 65.20 5.90 -20.05
N THR A 37 65.34 4.57 -19.78
CA THR A 37 64.20 3.75 -19.35
C THR A 37 63.75 4.07 -17.96
N VAL A 38 64.64 4.36 -17.03
CA VAL A 38 64.28 4.81 -15.67
C VAL A 38 63.66 6.20 -15.70
N ALA A 39 64.20 7.14 -16.48
CA ALA A 39 63.56 8.47 -16.62
C ALA A 39 62.17 8.43 -17.26
N PHE A 40 61.93 7.56 -18.27
CA PHE A 40 60.63 7.36 -18.86
C PHE A 40 59.62 6.68 -17.90
N ALA A 41 60.10 5.72 -17.13
CA ALA A 41 59.27 5.05 -16.12
C ALA A 41 58.82 6.03 -15.00
N VAL A 42 59.74 6.87 -14.52
CA VAL A 42 59.42 7.91 -13.50
C VAL A 42 58.47 8.93 -14.05
N LEU A 43 58.63 9.37 -15.32
CA LEU A 43 57.71 10.34 -15.98
C LEU A 43 56.35 9.75 -16.19
N LEU A 44 56.23 8.44 -16.53
CA LEU A 44 54.95 7.74 -16.66
C LEU A 44 54.25 7.54 -15.33
N CYS A 45 55.00 7.22 -14.27
CA CYS A 45 54.45 7.09 -12.92
C CYS A 45 53.94 8.45 -12.35
N THR A 46 54.69 9.56 -12.61
CA THR A 46 54.23 10.88 -12.18
C THR A 46 53.01 11.37 -12.96
N ALA A 47 52.93 11.04 -14.28
CA ALA A 47 51.74 11.34 -15.09
C ALA A 47 50.52 10.52 -14.61
N LEU A 48 50.67 9.23 -14.28
CA LEU A 48 49.62 8.39 -13.71
C LEU A 48 49.16 8.89 -12.33
N ILE A 49 50.08 9.30 -11.45
CA ILE A 49 49.76 9.86 -10.13
C ILE A 49 49.01 11.21 -10.33
N ALA A 50 49.43 12.05 -11.26
CA ALA A 50 48.75 13.31 -11.56
C ALA A 50 47.33 13.07 -12.12
N CYS A 51 47.11 12.06 -12.97
CA CYS A 51 45.78 11.65 -13.44
C CYS A 51 44.89 11.14 -12.31
N VAL A 52 45.41 10.37 -11.36
CA VAL A 52 44.65 9.88 -10.21
C VAL A 52 44.30 11.01 -9.25
N LEU A 53 45.20 12.01 -9.07
CA LEU A 53 44.93 13.20 -8.22
C LEU A 53 43.95 14.18 -8.90
N MET A 54 43.85 14.20 -10.25
CA MET A 54 42.89 15.03 -10.96
C MET A 54 41.52 14.35 -11.14
N SER A 55 41.44 13.03 -10.97
CA SER A 55 40.14 12.29 -10.95
C SER A 55 39.45 12.35 -9.59
N GLY A 56 40.04 12.98 -8.58
CA GLY A 56 39.51 13.04 -7.21
C GLY A 56 38.64 14.23 -6.89
N CYS A 57 38.34 15.13 -7.84
CA CYS A 57 37.51 16.32 -7.58
C CYS A 57 36.64 16.68 -8.79
N ALA A 58 35.82 15.71 -9.23
CA ALA A 58 34.63 15.99 -10.01
C ALA A 58 33.58 14.93 -9.69
N GLN A 59 33.33 14.72 -8.41
CA GLN A 59 32.04 14.24 -7.98
C GLN A 59 31.15 15.49 -8.08
N SER A 60 30.58 15.66 -9.27
CA SER A 60 29.61 16.70 -9.54
C SER A 60 28.46 16.51 -8.54
N ASP A 61 28.23 17.55 -7.78
CA ASP A 61 27.09 17.76 -6.89
C ASP A 61 25.75 17.82 -7.67
N GLN A 62 25.68 17.15 -8.84
CA GLN A 62 24.47 17.08 -9.68
C GLN A 62 23.46 16.04 -9.17
N GLY A 63 23.83 15.21 -8.18
CA GLY A 63 22.89 14.31 -7.51
C GLY A 63 22.12 14.95 -6.35
N LYS A 64 22.52 16.15 -5.92
CA LYS A 64 21.86 16.85 -4.79
C LYS A 64 20.85 17.91 -5.22
N GLU A 65 20.97 18.48 -6.41
CA GLU A 65 20.03 19.51 -6.88
C GLU A 65 18.69 18.92 -7.42
N GLN A 66 18.67 17.67 -7.84
CA GLN A 66 17.42 17.04 -8.32
C GLN A 66 16.57 16.44 -7.19
N THR A 67 17.16 16.22 -6.00
CA THR A 67 16.44 15.65 -4.84
C THR A 67 15.65 16.68 -4.02
N HIS A 68 15.77 17.96 -4.32
CA HIS A 68 15.18 19.02 -3.50
C HIS A 68 14.05 19.82 -4.18
N ALA A 69 13.66 19.47 -5.41
CA ALA A 69 12.58 20.21 -6.08
C ALA A 69 11.27 20.17 -5.30
N TYR A 70 10.94 19.03 -4.69
CA TYR A 70 9.74 18.84 -3.88
C TYR A 70 9.82 19.48 -2.49
N GLU A 71 11.01 19.85 -1.98
CA GLU A 71 11.13 20.52 -0.66
C GLU A 71 10.38 21.85 -0.60
N SER A 72 10.20 22.51 -1.74
CA SER A 72 9.42 23.76 -1.81
C SER A 72 7.90 23.54 -1.75
N GLU A 73 7.47 22.30 -1.94
CA GLU A 73 6.07 21.88 -1.90
C GLU A 73 5.68 21.29 -0.53
N LEU A 74 6.67 21.03 0.34
CA LEU A 74 6.42 20.56 1.71
C LEU A 74 5.99 21.72 2.61
N MET A 75 5.05 21.44 3.50
CA MET A 75 4.60 22.37 4.53
C MET A 75 5.75 22.75 5.46
N ASP A 76 6.50 21.75 5.90
CA ASP A 76 7.68 21.92 6.75
C ASP A 76 8.91 21.32 6.06
N LYS A 77 9.92 22.14 5.82
CA LYS A 77 11.16 21.68 5.18
C LYS A 77 11.80 20.53 5.93
N GLY A 78 12.13 19.47 5.19
CA GLY A 78 12.78 18.29 5.75
C GLY A 78 11.83 17.33 6.49
N THR A 79 10.53 17.60 6.50
CA THR A 79 9.51 16.74 7.14
C THR A 79 8.41 16.41 6.13
N LEU A 80 8.04 15.16 6.06
CA LEU A 80 6.86 14.69 5.33
C LEU A 80 5.71 14.55 6.32
N LYS A 81 4.70 15.41 6.21
CA LYS A 81 3.47 15.33 6.99
C LYS A 81 2.46 14.45 6.29
N VAL A 82 2.09 13.36 6.94
CA VAL A 82 1.20 12.33 6.37
C VAL A 82 -0.10 12.28 7.14
N LEU A 83 -1.21 12.64 6.48
CA LEU A 83 -2.54 12.42 7.02
C LEU A 83 -2.85 10.92 6.99
N VAL A 84 -3.23 10.36 8.13
CA VAL A 84 -3.51 8.91 8.28
C VAL A 84 -4.79 8.68 9.09
N SER A 85 -5.52 7.61 8.76
CA SER A 85 -6.61 7.16 9.62
C SER A 85 -6.06 6.42 10.84
N SER A 86 -6.67 6.57 12.01
CA SER A 86 -6.26 5.87 13.23
C SER A 86 -7.12 4.66 13.60
N GLU A 87 -8.12 4.30 12.78
CA GLU A 87 -9.11 3.27 13.08
C GLU A 87 -9.49 2.41 11.86
N TYR A 88 -8.49 2.03 11.05
CA TYR A 88 -8.67 1.23 9.84
C TYR A 88 -7.66 0.08 9.70
N PRO A 89 -7.58 -0.84 10.70
CA PRO A 89 -6.65 -1.96 10.65
C PRO A 89 -6.97 -2.93 9.50
N PRO A 90 -5.96 -3.58 8.90
CA PRO A 90 -4.54 -3.55 9.21
C PRO A 90 -3.76 -2.45 8.50
N PHE A 91 -4.43 -1.51 7.82
CA PHE A 91 -3.77 -0.40 7.12
C PHE A 91 -3.22 0.63 8.12
N SER A 92 -4.06 1.08 9.04
CA SER A 92 -3.66 2.03 10.08
C SER A 92 -4.54 1.89 11.32
N ASP A 93 -3.94 1.76 12.48
CA ASP A 93 -4.63 1.65 13.77
C ASP A 93 -3.73 2.17 14.90
N GLY A 94 -4.34 2.41 16.08
CA GLY A 94 -3.65 2.86 17.28
C GLY A 94 -3.82 4.35 17.55
N GLY A 95 -3.32 4.79 18.71
CA GLY A 95 -3.33 6.20 19.11
C GLY A 95 -2.16 6.97 18.51
N ALA A 96 -2.21 8.29 18.56
CA ALA A 96 -1.19 9.18 17.97
C ALA A 96 0.28 8.88 18.38
N GLU A 97 0.48 8.28 19.56
CA GLU A 97 1.83 7.94 20.07
C GLU A 97 2.33 6.55 19.63
N ALA A 98 1.46 5.69 19.06
CA ALA A 98 1.78 4.30 18.73
C ALA A 98 0.92 3.79 17.57
N MET A 99 0.94 4.50 16.46
CA MET A 99 0.27 4.08 15.23
C MET A 99 1.04 2.93 14.55
N TRP A 100 0.31 2.01 13.96
CA TRP A 100 0.87 0.87 13.25
C TRP A 100 -0.02 0.49 12.06
N GLY A 101 0.51 -0.28 11.14
CA GLY A 101 -0.22 -0.83 10.02
C GLY A 101 0.51 -0.64 8.69
N TYR A 102 -0.08 -1.15 7.62
CA TYR A 102 0.53 -1.14 6.30
C TYR A 102 0.78 0.28 5.78
N ASP A 103 -0.21 1.18 5.89
CA ASP A 103 -0.06 2.59 5.47
C ASP A 103 1.02 3.30 6.27
N ILE A 104 1.12 3.00 7.57
CA ILE A 104 2.16 3.59 8.44
C ILE A 104 3.54 3.12 7.99
N ALA A 105 3.71 1.81 7.74
CA ALA A 105 4.99 1.25 7.29
C ALA A 105 5.39 1.76 5.89
N VAL A 106 4.41 1.95 4.99
CA VAL A 106 4.64 2.57 3.67
C VAL A 106 5.07 4.03 3.84
N ALA A 107 4.42 4.80 4.73
CA ALA A 107 4.78 6.19 5.01
C ALA A 107 6.19 6.32 5.62
N GLU A 108 6.57 5.44 6.53
CA GLU A 108 7.91 5.38 7.13
C GLU A 108 8.98 5.11 6.06
N GLU A 109 8.76 4.12 5.21
CA GLU A 109 9.70 3.79 4.15
C GLU A 109 9.77 4.89 3.08
N LEU A 110 8.63 5.50 2.73
CA LEU A 110 8.58 6.64 1.82
C LEU A 110 9.40 7.82 2.34
N ALA A 111 9.17 8.24 3.58
CA ALA A 111 9.93 9.33 4.21
C ALA A 111 11.43 9.03 4.26
N ASN A 112 11.80 7.78 4.59
CA ASN A 112 13.19 7.32 4.60
C ASN A 112 13.84 7.45 3.21
N ARG A 113 13.17 7.04 2.14
CA ARG A 113 13.69 7.13 0.76
C ARG A 113 13.79 8.56 0.26
N LEU A 114 12.88 9.43 0.67
CA LEU A 114 12.93 10.85 0.38
C LEU A 114 13.96 11.61 1.24
N GLY A 115 14.52 10.98 2.28
CA GLY A 115 15.45 11.61 3.21
C GLY A 115 14.78 12.64 4.12
N LEU A 116 13.48 12.47 4.40
CA LEU A 116 12.64 13.34 5.22
C LEU A 116 12.38 12.74 6.60
N ALA A 117 12.17 13.57 7.60
CA ALA A 117 11.54 13.15 8.85
C ALA A 117 10.06 12.86 8.57
N LEU A 118 9.47 11.91 9.33
CA LEU A 118 8.06 11.59 9.22
C LEU A 118 7.27 12.25 10.34
N GLU A 119 6.16 12.90 10.01
CA GLU A 119 5.14 13.34 10.96
C GLU A 119 3.79 12.73 10.56
N LEU A 120 3.22 11.89 11.42
CA LEU A 120 1.89 11.32 11.22
C LEU A 120 0.83 12.22 11.84
N VAL A 121 -0.17 12.60 11.04
CA VAL A 121 -1.29 13.46 11.45
C VAL A 121 -2.57 12.64 11.44
N PRO A 122 -3.07 12.16 12.60
CA PRO A 122 -4.31 11.40 12.68
C PRO A 122 -5.49 12.24 12.20
N THR A 123 -6.16 11.77 11.15
CA THR A 123 -7.25 12.48 10.48
C THR A 123 -8.44 11.53 10.28
N SER A 124 -9.65 12.06 10.34
CA SER A 124 -10.84 11.25 10.08
C SER A 124 -10.91 10.85 8.61
N ARG A 125 -11.14 9.55 8.33
CA ARG A 125 -11.14 9.00 6.96
C ARG A 125 -12.20 9.64 6.07
N ASP A 126 -13.32 10.06 6.64
CA ASP A 126 -14.43 10.70 5.91
C ASP A 126 -14.18 12.16 5.54
N THR A 127 -13.13 12.79 6.08
CA THR A 127 -12.76 14.19 5.80
C THR A 127 -11.34 14.33 5.27
N ILE A 128 -10.59 13.23 5.14
CA ILE A 128 -9.15 13.26 4.82
C ILE A 128 -8.87 13.90 3.44
N ILE A 129 -9.74 13.66 2.45
CA ILE A 129 -9.62 14.25 1.10
C ILE A 129 -9.87 15.75 1.16
N GLU A 130 -10.93 16.17 1.84
CA GLU A 130 -11.26 17.59 2.01
C GLU A 130 -10.18 18.34 2.79
N THR A 131 -9.64 17.72 3.84
CA THR A 131 -8.52 18.26 4.63
C THR A 131 -7.27 18.45 3.79
N LEU A 132 -6.93 17.46 2.95
CA LEU A 132 -5.78 17.53 2.06
C LEU A 132 -5.98 18.53 0.91
N ALA A 133 -7.17 18.58 0.33
CA ALA A 133 -7.53 19.50 -0.76
C ALA A 133 -7.68 20.96 -0.32
N CYS A 134 -7.64 21.24 1.00
CA CYS A 134 -7.92 22.57 1.55
C CYS A 134 -9.30 23.09 1.15
N GLU A 135 -10.28 22.19 1.02
CA GLU A 135 -11.65 22.61 0.73
C GLU A 135 -12.26 23.28 1.97
N PRO A 136 -12.87 24.48 1.83
CA PRO A 136 -13.53 25.10 2.95
C PRO A 136 -14.68 24.19 3.43
N SER A 137 -14.78 24.00 4.74
CA SER A 137 -15.94 23.34 5.33
C SER A 137 -17.22 24.00 4.81
N ALA A 138 -18.29 23.23 4.60
CA ALA A 138 -19.58 23.70 4.11
C ALA A 138 -20.18 24.91 4.91
N THR A 139 -19.55 25.26 6.04
CA THR A 139 -19.92 26.40 6.90
C THR A 139 -18.89 27.53 6.90
N ALA A 140 -17.76 27.42 6.20
CA ALA A 140 -16.74 28.46 6.12
C ALA A 140 -17.06 29.45 4.99
N SER A 141 -16.68 30.74 5.18
CA SER A 141 -16.76 31.76 4.13
C SER A 141 -15.69 31.53 3.07
N GLU A 142 -15.93 31.85 1.79
CA GLU A 142 -14.97 31.69 0.69
C GLU A 142 -13.64 32.45 0.91
N GLU A 143 -13.55 33.30 1.91
CA GLU A 143 -12.33 34.05 2.27
C GLU A 143 -11.41 33.30 3.24
N GLU A 144 -11.88 32.20 3.85
CA GLU A 144 -11.11 31.36 4.77
C GLU A 144 -10.89 29.99 4.15
N LYS A 145 -10.01 29.91 3.14
CA LYS A 145 -9.49 28.62 2.71
C LYS A 145 -8.52 28.13 3.80
N PRO A 146 -8.80 26.99 4.46
CA PRO A 146 -7.86 26.49 5.45
C PRO A 146 -6.54 26.11 4.78
N ASP A 147 -5.43 26.30 5.48
CA ASP A 147 -4.16 25.75 5.03
C ASP A 147 -4.24 24.20 5.07
N PRO A 148 -3.56 23.48 4.14
CA PRO A 148 -3.49 22.03 4.22
C PRO A 148 -2.90 21.59 5.56
N GLU A 149 -3.38 20.49 6.11
CA GLU A 149 -2.86 19.95 7.36
C GLU A 149 -1.76 18.89 7.13
N GLY A 150 -1.51 18.49 5.87
CA GLY A 150 -0.51 17.50 5.49
C GLY A 150 -0.05 17.64 4.04
N ASP A 151 1.11 17.06 3.76
CA ASP A 151 1.70 17.01 2.43
C ASP A 151 1.10 15.90 1.57
N VAL A 152 0.75 14.77 2.19
CA VAL A 152 0.17 13.60 1.55
C VAL A 152 -0.84 12.92 2.49
N ALA A 153 -1.70 12.06 1.96
CA ALA A 153 -2.60 11.23 2.74
C ALA A 153 -2.50 9.74 2.38
N LEU A 154 -2.34 8.89 3.41
CA LEU A 154 -2.41 7.43 3.33
C LEU A 154 -3.50 6.92 4.29
N ALA A 155 -4.58 6.37 3.74
CA ALA A 155 -5.68 5.83 4.52
C ALA A 155 -6.46 4.76 3.74
N ALA A 156 -5.75 3.85 3.04
CA ALA A 156 -6.34 2.86 2.14
C ALA A 156 -7.33 3.53 1.15
N LEU A 157 -6.89 4.61 0.51
CA LEU A 157 -7.73 5.44 -0.35
C LEU A 157 -7.78 4.85 -1.76
N ALA A 158 -8.93 4.30 -2.15
CA ALA A 158 -9.17 3.91 -3.53
C ALA A 158 -9.12 5.15 -4.44
N ILE A 159 -8.40 5.03 -5.55
CA ILE A 159 -8.35 6.03 -6.62
C ILE A 159 -9.71 6.00 -7.33
N THR A 160 -10.45 7.10 -7.28
CA THR A 160 -11.76 7.25 -7.95
C THR A 160 -11.83 8.58 -8.67
N GLU A 161 -12.63 8.65 -9.75
CA GLU A 161 -12.83 9.90 -10.51
C GLU A 161 -13.29 11.06 -9.58
N GLU A 162 -14.21 10.79 -8.65
CA GLU A 162 -14.72 11.79 -7.72
C GLU A 162 -13.63 12.39 -6.81
N ARG A 163 -12.66 11.56 -6.38
CA ARG A 163 -11.54 12.02 -5.55
C ARG A 163 -10.46 12.70 -6.37
N ASP A 164 -10.22 12.19 -7.60
CA ASP A 164 -9.22 12.73 -8.53
C ASP A 164 -9.60 14.14 -9.04
N GLU A 165 -10.89 14.54 -8.91
CA GLU A 165 -11.32 15.92 -9.14
C GLU A 165 -10.85 16.90 -8.05
N LYS A 166 -10.50 16.42 -6.85
CA LYS A 166 -10.15 17.22 -5.67
C LYS A 166 -8.67 17.17 -5.31
N VAL A 167 -8.06 16.02 -5.49
CA VAL A 167 -6.66 15.73 -5.15
C VAL A 167 -6.01 14.92 -6.25
N ASP A 168 -4.70 14.97 -6.35
CA ASP A 168 -3.93 14.06 -7.20
C ASP A 168 -3.66 12.75 -6.46
N PHE A 169 -3.44 11.67 -7.21
CA PHE A 169 -2.98 10.40 -6.67
C PHE A 169 -1.62 10.00 -7.22
N SER A 170 -0.84 9.32 -6.41
CA SER A 170 0.33 8.58 -6.84
C SER A 170 -0.04 7.35 -7.68
N SER A 171 0.96 6.64 -8.19
CA SER A 171 0.81 5.24 -8.57
C SER A 171 0.25 4.44 -7.39
N TRP A 172 -0.51 3.36 -7.69
CA TRP A 172 -1.06 2.52 -6.64
C TRP A 172 0.04 1.79 -5.86
N TYR A 173 -0.16 1.63 -4.55
CA TYR A 173 0.72 0.87 -3.66
C TYR A 173 0.04 -0.40 -3.11
N TYR A 174 -1.28 -0.56 -3.33
CA TYR A 174 -2.06 -1.72 -2.95
C TYR A 174 -3.26 -1.89 -3.89
N VAL A 175 -3.72 -3.15 -4.06
CA VAL A 175 -4.97 -3.45 -4.77
C VAL A 175 -5.90 -4.19 -3.82
N GLY A 176 -7.05 -3.59 -3.52
CA GLY A 176 -8.03 -4.09 -2.57
C GLY A 176 -9.24 -4.74 -3.21
N ASN A 177 -9.95 -5.50 -2.39
CA ASN A 177 -11.25 -6.09 -2.68
C ASN A 177 -12.17 -5.83 -1.50
N GLN A 178 -13.46 -6.14 -1.64
CA GLN A 178 -14.46 -5.92 -0.60
C GLN A 178 -15.06 -7.24 -0.09
N ALA A 179 -15.68 -7.18 1.08
CA ALA A 179 -16.33 -8.31 1.71
C ALA A 179 -17.69 -7.93 2.27
N VAL A 180 -18.65 -8.85 2.14
CA VAL A 180 -19.95 -8.78 2.79
C VAL A 180 -19.93 -9.66 4.03
N ILE A 181 -20.30 -9.09 5.18
CA ILE A 181 -20.20 -9.69 6.51
C ILE A 181 -21.59 -9.81 7.11
N THR A 182 -21.86 -10.93 7.77
CA THR A 182 -23.08 -11.16 8.55
C THR A 182 -22.75 -11.89 9.87
N MET A 183 -23.74 -12.01 10.75
CA MET A 183 -23.62 -12.84 11.96
C MET A 183 -23.47 -14.31 11.60
N LYS A 184 -22.69 -15.06 12.37
CA LYS A 184 -22.72 -16.53 12.33
C LYS A 184 -24.05 -17.05 12.86
N GLU A 185 -24.50 -18.18 12.35
CA GLU A 185 -25.62 -18.89 12.98
C GLU A 185 -25.24 -19.23 14.43
N ALA A 186 -26.18 -19.00 15.35
CA ALA A 186 -26.00 -19.46 16.71
C ALA A 186 -25.92 -21.01 16.68
N GLU A 187 -24.79 -21.56 17.10
CA GLU A 187 -24.68 -23.00 17.27
C GLU A 187 -25.83 -23.45 18.19
N GLN A 188 -26.82 -24.15 17.64
CA GLN A 188 -27.78 -24.84 18.43
C GLN A 188 -26.99 -25.92 19.19
N PRO A 189 -27.06 -25.99 20.55
CA PRO A 189 -26.45 -27.10 21.27
C PRO A 189 -27.01 -28.37 20.70
N SER A 190 -26.17 -29.15 20.03
CA SER A 190 -26.56 -30.43 19.45
C SER A 190 -27.18 -31.28 20.58
N SER A 191 -28.50 -31.45 20.54
CA SER A 191 -29.20 -32.41 21.37
C SER A 191 -28.94 -33.83 20.87
N ALA A 192 -27.66 -34.22 20.86
CA ALA A 192 -27.24 -35.59 20.70
C ALA A 192 -27.06 -36.18 22.11
N SER A 193 -28.14 -36.57 22.74
CA SER A 193 -28.08 -37.52 23.82
C SER A 193 -29.17 -38.57 23.65
N SER A 194 -28.71 -39.64 23.07
CA SER A 194 -29.13 -41.02 23.31
C SER A 194 -30.29 -41.22 24.31
N ALA A 195 -31.38 -41.67 23.75
CA ALA A 195 -32.34 -42.48 24.52
C ALA A 195 -31.63 -43.68 25.15
N ARG A 196 -31.50 -43.66 26.48
CA ARG A 196 -31.43 -44.87 27.27
C ARG A 196 -32.62 -44.86 28.20
N ALA A 197 -33.57 -45.71 27.88
CA ALA A 197 -34.64 -46.07 28.74
C ALA A 197 -34.10 -46.66 30.05
N SER A 198 -34.51 -46.08 31.16
CA SER A 198 -34.61 -46.79 32.42
C SER A 198 -35.93 -46.39 33.05
N THR A 199 -36.81 -47.37 33.11
CA THR A 199 -38.04 -47.43 33.90
C THR A 199 -37.69 -47.28 35.37
N ASP A 200 -38.17 -46.19 35.99
CA ASP A 200 -38.51 -46.27 37.38
C ASP A 200 -39.67 -45.37 37.78
N THR A 201 -40.59 -45.95 38.46
CA THR A 201 -41.90 -45.45 38.83
C THR A 201 -41.78 -44.54 40.05
N ALA A 202 -42.15 -43.28 39.95
CA ALA A 202 -42.42 -42.46 41.13
C ALA A 202 -43.46 -41.36 40.83
N LEU A 203 -44.36 -41.21 41.76
CA LEU A 203 -45.61 -40.47 41.86
C LEU A 203 -45.56 -38.98 41.53
N PRO A 204 -46.67 -38.36 41.12
CA PRO A 204 -46.73 -36.96 40.70
C PRO A 204 -46.64 -35.99 41.85
N ARG A 205 -45.62 -35.12 41.81
CA ARG A 205 -45.51 -34.00 42.77
C ARG A 205 -46.20 -32.77 42.14
N PHE A 206 -47.22 -32.29 42.86
CA PHE A 206 -47.87 -31.02 42.52
C PHE A 206 -46.88 -29.88 42.52
N VAL A 207 -46.69 -29.24 41.37
CA VAL A 207 -45.95 -27.97 41.25
C VAL A 207 -46.98 -26.85 41.04
N LYS A 208 -46.96 -25.86 41.95
CA LYS A 208 -47.74 -24.62 41.85
C LYS A 208 -47.38 -23.89 40.54
N PRO A 209 -48.35 -23.23 39.85
CA PRO A 209 -48.05 -22.40 38.71
C PRO A 209 -47.27 -21.17 39.16
N SER A 210 -46.01 -21.08 38.73
CA SER A 210 -45.21 -19.86 38.80
C SER A 210 -45.71 -18.90 37.71
N THR A 211 -45.99 -17.69 38.14
CA THR A 211 -46.36 -16.54 37.30
C THR A 211 -45.40 -16.42 36.12
N ALA A 212 -45.92 -16.53 34.90
CA ALA A 212 -45.17 -16.30 33.69
C ALA A 212 -44.68 -14.85 33.63
N GLN A 213 -43.40 -14.64 33.87
CA GLN A 213 -42.74 -13.44 33.43
C GLN A 213 -42.67 -13.51 31.90
N THR A 214 -43.32 -12.56 31.26
CA THR A 214 -43.25 -12.33 29.83
C THR A 214 -41.83 -11.80 29.54
N THR A 215 -40.87 -12.70 29.35
CA THR A 215 -39.60 -12.37 28.76
C THR A 215 -39.87 -12.11 27.28
N GLY A 216 -39.65 -10.86 26.83
CA GLY A 216 -39.68 -10.52 25.42
C GLY A 216 -38.77 -11.52 24.67
N LYS A 217 -39.31 -12.20 23.69
CA LYS A 217 -38.53 -13.05 22.79
C LYS A 217 -37.50 -12.14 22.12
N GLU A 218 -36.28 -12.23 22.54
CA GLU A 218 -35.14 -11.66 21.79
C GLU A 218 -35.17 -12.29 20.40
N LYS A 219 -35.36 -11.46 19.39
CA LYS A 219 -35.43 -11.92 18.00
C LYS A 219 -34.05 -12.49 17.66
N ALA A 220 -34.01 -13.76 17.25
CA ALA A 220 -32.78 -14.37 16.78
C ALA A 220 -32.10 -13.48 15.73
N PRO A 221 -30.76 -13.43 15.67
CA PRO A 221 -30.08 -12.70 14.61
C PRO A 221 -30.52 -13.26 13.25
N VAL A 222 -30.76 -12.36 12.29
CA VAL A 222 -30.96 -12.77 10.91
C VAL A 222 -29.58 -13.12 10.36
N THR A 223 -29.43 -14.32 9.85
CA THR A 223 -28.18 -14.81 9.23
C THR A 223 -28.44 -15.13 7.76
N PHE A 224 -27.43 -14.93 6.93
CA PHE A 224 -27.49 -15.19 5.50
C PHE A 224 -26.33 -16.11 5.11
N GLU A 225 -26.55 -17.02 4.16
CA GLU A 225 -25.47 -17.85 3.60
C GLU A 225 -24.74 -17.16 2.45
N ASN A 226 -25.47 -16.32 1.71
CA ASN A 226 -24.93 -15.53 0.61
C ASN A 226 -25.80 -14.27 0.39
N THR A 227 -25.33 -13.35 -0.46
CA THR A 227 -26.01 -12.08 -0.74
C THR A 227 -27.29 -12.24 -1.56
N ALA A 228 -27.48 -13.37 -2.29
CA ALA A 228 -28.72 -13.64 -3.04
C ALA A 228 -29.96 -13.82 -2.12
N GLU A 229 -29.73 -14.00 -0.82
CA GLU A 229 -30.79 -14.05 0.18
C GLU A 229 -31.23 -12.67 0.69
N PHE A 230 -30.54 -11.62 0.27
CA PHE A 230 -30.90 -10.26 0.68
C PHE A 230 -32.20 -9.84 0.00
N ASP A 231 -33.08 -9.26 0.80
CA ASP A 231 -34.27 -8.57 0.30
C ASP A 231 -33.93 -7.07 0.19
N PRO A 232 -33.85 -6.51 -1.03
CA PRO A 232 -33.50 -5.12 -1.23
C PRO A 232 -34.42 -4.10 -0.54
N GLU A 233 -35.63 -4.52 -0.17
CA GLU A 233 -36.61 -3.66 0.50
C GLU A 233 -36.52 -3.71 2.03
N THR A 234 -35.79 -4.67 2.59
CA THR A 234 -35.75 -4.85 4.06
C THR A 234 -34.37 -5.06 4.64
N THR A 235 -33.37 -5.46 3.85
CA THR A 235 -32.00 -5.72 4.34
C THR A 235 -31.25 -4.41 4.54
N ARG A 236 -30.97 -4.06 5.79
CA ARG A 236 -30.14 -2.89 6.15
C ARG A 236 -28.67 -3.28 6.11
N ILE A 237 -27.87 -2.46 5.44
CA ILE A 237 -26.43 -2.67 5.29
C ILE A 237 -25.69 -1.48 5.88
N ALA A 238 -24.64 -1.74 6.69
CA ALA A 238 -23.74 -0.72 7.17
C ALA A 238 -22.49 -0.62 6.29
N VAL A 239 -22.00 0.61 6.09
CA VAL A 239 -20.75 0.92 5.41
C VAL A 239 -19.99 2.01 6.16
N VAL A 240 -18.68 2.09 5.96
CA VAL A 240 -17.89 3.22 6.46
C VAL A 240 -18.16 4.45 5.60
N LYS A 241 -18.46 5.56 6.25
CA LYS A 241 -18.70 6.84 5.57
C LYS A 241 -17.52 7.24 4.71
N GLY A 242 -17.80 7.70 3.49
CA GLY A 242 -16.78 8.10 2.52
C GLY A 242 -15.99 6.92 1.93
N SER A 243 -16.39 5.65 2.15
CA SER A 243 -15.78 4.48 1.50
C SER A 243 -16.48 4.11 0.20
N THR A 244 -15.75 3.46 -0.70
CA THR A 244 -16.27 2.88 -1.95
C THR A 244 -17.24 1.72 -1.71
N CYS A 245 -17.26 1.13 -0.50
CA CYS A 245 -18.23 0.12 -0.07
C CYS A 245 -19.70 0.59 -0.20
N MET A 246 -19.94 1.90 -0.23
CA MET A 246 -21.25 2.48 -0.52
C MET A 246 -21.79 2.01 -1.88
N GLN A 247 -20.94 1.97 -2.91
CA GLN A 247 -21.36 1.52 -4.25
C GLN A 247 -21.79 0.06 -4.23
N THR A 248 -20.99 -0.81 -3.62
CA THR A 248 -21.35 -2.22 -3.44
C THR A 248 -22.64 -2.40 -2.64
N ALA A 249 -22.84 -1.62 -1.58
CA ALA A 249 -24.07 -1.69 -0.80
C ALA A 249 -25.31 -1.28 -1.62
N ARG A 250 -25.19 -0.30 -2.53
CA ARG A 250 -26.26 0.11 -3.46
C ARG A 250 -26.68 -0.99 -4.44
N GLU A 251 -25.78 -1.90 -4.77
CA GLU A 251 -26.07 -3.05 -5.62
C GLU A 251 -26.83 -4.15 -4.84
N LEU A 252 -26.71 -4.18 -3.52
CA LEU A 252 -27.26 -5.22 -2.65
C LEU A 252 -28.59 -4.83 -1.98
N THR A 253 -28.85 -3.53 -1.79
CA THR A 253 -30.06 -3.06 -1.10
C THR A 253 -30.48 -1.66 -1.57
N ASN A 254 -31.69 -1.24 -1.17
CA ASN A 254 -32.17 0.11 -1.40
C ASN A 254 -31.31 1.13 -0.61
N GLU A 255 -30.94 2.24 -1.24
CA GLU A 255 -30.09 3.28 -0.66
C GLU A 255 -30.59 3.78 0.72
N LYS A 256 -31.90 3.83 0.93
CA LYS A 256 -32.50 4.23 2.23
C LYS A 256 -32.23 3.25 3.37
N LEU A 257 -31.78 2.05 3.05
CA LEU A 257 -31.44 1.00 4.01
C LEU A 257 -29.93 0.90 4.24
N ILE A 258 -29.13 1.73 3.55
CA ILE A 258 -27.70 1.84 3.79
C ILE A 258 -27.46 2.83 4.92
N ILE A 259 -26.70 2.42 5.93
CA ILE A 259 -26.39 3.20 7.11
C ILE A 259 -24.89 3.44 7.18
N GLU A 260 -24.48 4.70 7.17
CA GLU A 260 -23.07 5.07 7.26
C GLU A 260 -22.64 5.23 8.71
N TYR A 261 -21.48 4.67 9.02
CA TYR A 261 -20.78 4.83 10.30
C TYR A 261 -19.37 5.38 10.09
N SER A 262 -18.85 6.09 11.08
CA SER A 262 -17.53 6.73 10.96
C SER A 262 -16.36 5.73 10.92
N THR A 263 -16.52 4.49 11.43
CA THR A 263 -15.44 3.49 11.47
C THR A 263 -15.95 2.08 11.16
N ALA A 264 -15.06 1.20 10.70
CA ALA A 264 -15.37 -0.20 10.45
C ALA A 264 -15.83 -0.93 11.73
N ARG A 265 -15.21 -0.63 12.89
CA ARG A 265 -15.64 -1.18 14.18
C ARG A 265 -17.08 -0.81 14.52
N LYS A 266 -17.49 0.43 14.25
CA LYS A 266 -18.89 0.85 14.48
C LYS A 266 -19.88 0.15 13.55
N CYS A 267 -19.52 -0.12 12.30
CA CYS A 267 -20.33 -0.94 11.39
C CYS A 267 -20.56 -2.34 11.97
N LEU A 268 -19.51 -3.00 12.45
CA LEU A 268 -19.61 -4.33 13.04
C LEU A 268 -20.35 -4.32 14.39
N GLN A 269 -20.19 -3.28 15.19
CA GLN A 269 -20.98 -3.09 16.42
C GLN A 269 -22.47 -2.95 16.13
N ALA A 270 -22.86 -2.22 15.08
CA ALA A 270 -24.24 -2.09 14.63
C ALA A 270 -24.81 -3.44 14.15
N LEU A 271 -24.02 -4.26 13.47
CA LEU A 271 -24.39 -5.63 13.11
C LEU A 271 -24.60 -6.48 14.36
N LYS A 272 -23.71 -6.42 15.34
CA LYS A 272 -23.84 -7.10 16.63
C LYS A 272 -25.06 -6.66 17.43
N ALA A 273 -25.38 -5.36 17.38
CA ALA A 273 -26.59 -4.78 18.00
C ALA A 273 -27.88 -5.09 17.21
N LYS A 274 -27.80 -5.77 16.05
CA LYS A 274 -28.93 -6.08 15.16
C LYS A 274 -29.61 -4.81 14.58
N GLU A 275 -28.89 -3.70 14.55
CA GLU A 275 -29.33 -2.45 13.91
C GLU A 275 -29.30 -2.59 12.39
N VAL A 276 -28.34 -3.37 11.86
CA VAL A 276 -28.22 -3.78 10.47
C VAL A 276 -28.17 -5.30 10.36
N GLN A 277 -28.35 -5.84 9.16
CA GLN A 277 -28.29 -7.26 8.87
C GLN A 277 -26.98 -7.69 8.20
N ALA A 278 -26.30 -6.76 7.53
CA ALA A 278 -25.03 -7.00 6.89
C ALA A 278 -24.11 -5.76 6.98
N VAL A 279 -22.84 -5.96 6.73
CA VAL A 279 -21.82 -4.90 6.65
C VAL A 279 -21.00 -5.13 5.39
N VAL A 280 -20.67 -4.07 4.65
CA VAL A 280 -19.69 -4.11 3.56
C VAL A 280 -18.46 -3.35 3.99
N LEU A 281 -17.31 -4.00 3.93
CA LEU A 281 -15.99 -3.44 4.28
C LEU A 281 -14.95 -3.87 3.24
N ASP A 282 -13.82 -3.18 3.22
CA ASP A 282 -12.64 -3.65 2.51
C ASP A 282 -12.20 -5.00 3.09
N LEU A 283 -11.87 -5.94 2.22
CA LEU A 283 -11.61 -7.33 2.59
C LEU A 283 -10.52 -7.50 3.66
N PRO A 284 -9.36 -6.83 3.59
CA PRO A 284 -8.34 -6.94 4.63
C PRO A 284 -8.82 -6.43 5.99
N VAL A 285 -9.63 -5.36 6.01
CA VAL A 285 -10.21 -4.80 7.23
C VAL A 285 -11.20 -5.78 7.84
N ALA A 286 -12.06 -6.36 7.01
CA ALA A 286 -13.00 -7.39 7.43
C ALA A 286 -12.27 -8.60 8.04
N GLU A 287 -11.28 -9.15 7.33
CA GLU A 287 -10.52 -10.32 7.79
C GLU A 287 -9.81 -10.05 9.12
N TYR A 288 -9.14 -8.89 9.23
CA TYR A 288 -8.46 -8.50 10.45
C TYR A 288 -9.43 -8.39 11.64
N LEU A 289 -10.51 -7.61 11.50
CA LEU A 289 -11.46 -7.36 12.59
C LEU A 289 -12.22 -8.63 13.01
N LEU A 290 -12.56 -9.51 12.08
CA LEU A 290 -13.22 -10.77 12.37
C LEU A 290 -12.28 -11.76 13.09
N ALA A 291 -11.01 -11.73 12.76
CA ALA A 291 -10.01 -12.59 13.40
C ALA A 291 -9.70 -12.17 14.85
N HIS A 292 -9.76 -10.85 15.14
CA HIS A 292 -9.26 -10.32 16.41
C HIS A 292 -10.36 -9.83 17.36
N GLU A 293 -11.47 -9.28 16.84
CA GLU A 293 -12.44 -8.56 17.66
C GLU A 293 -13.89 -9.07 17.52
N PHE A 294 -14.28 -9.59 16.33
CA PHE A 294 -15.66 -9.94 16.01
C PHE A 294 -15.79 -11.40 15.53
N SER A 295 -15.31 -12.33 16.34
CA SER A 295 -15.29 -13.76 15.99
C SER A 295 -16.68 -14.42 15.86
N ASP A 296 -17.75 -13.74 16.28
CA ASP A 296 -19.15 -14.12 16.12
C ASP A 296 -19.76 -13.77 14.77
N MET A 297 -18.94 -13.19 13.87
CA MET A 297 -19.31 -12.81 12.50
C MET A 297 -18.53 -13.60 11.46
N ARG A 298 -19.04 -13.62 10.21
CA ARG A 298 -18.38 -14.27 9.08
C ARG A 298 -18.53 -13.46 7.80
N ILE A 299 -17.57 -13.64 6.91
CA ILE A 299 -17.67 -13.18 5.52
C ILE A 299 -18.54 -14.19 4.77
N ILE A 300 -19.59 -13.73 4.12
CA ILE A 300 -20.46 -14.55 3.27
C ILE A 300 -20.14 -14.39 1.77
N GLU A 301 -19.51 -13.27 1.41
CA GLU A 301 -19.08 -13.04 0.03
C GLU A 301 -17.82 -12.17 0.00
N ARG A 302 -16.89 -12.52 -0.91
CA ARG A 302 -15.74 -11.70 -1.28
C ARG A 302 -15.99 -11.12 -2.66
N ILE A 303 -16.02 -9.79 -2.77
CA ILE A 303 -16.31 -9.08 -4.01
C ILE A 303 -14.99 -8.59 -4.58
N MET A 304 -14.62 -9.10 -5.75
CA MET A 304 -13.37 -8.79 -6.43
C MET A 304 -13.50 -7.45 -7.16
N THR A 305 -13.42 -6.35 -6.42
CA THR A 305 -13.52 -4.98 -6.95
C THR A 305 -12.24 -4.54 -7.65
N GLY A 306 -11.08 -5.04 -7.22
CA GLY A 306 -9.79 -4.69 -7.80
C GLY A 306 -9.46 -3.20 -7.63
N GLU A 307 -9.85 -2.59 -6.51
CA GLU A 307 -9.65 -1.18 -6.24
C GLU A 307 -8.17 -0.86 -6.02
N ALA A 308 -7.62 0.03 -6.84
CA ALA A 308 -6.27 0.53 -6.67
C ALA A 308 -6.24 1.60 -5.57
N TYR A 309 -5.40 1.41 -4.55
CA TYR A 309 -5.18 2.41 -3.50
C TYR A 309 -3.94 3.21 -3.79
N GLY A 310 -4.08 4.54 -3.79
CA GLY A 310 -3.00 5.49 -4.03
C GLY A 310 -2.76 6.40 -2.83
N ILE A 311 -1.59 7.03 -2.83
CA ILE A 311 -1.27 8.12 -1.91
C ILE A 311 -1.88 9.38 -2.51
N ALA A 312 -2.74 10.06 -1.76
CA ALA A 312 -3.33 11.31 -2.20
C ALA A 312 -2.40 12.50 -1.91
N LEU A 313 -2.36 13.46 -2.83
CA LEU A 313 -1.55 14.69 -2.73
C LEU A 313 -2.38 15.91 -3.18
N PRO A 314 -2.07 17.12 -2.70
CA PRO A 314 -2.62 18.34 -3.28
C PRO A 314 -2.28 18.44 -4.78
N THR A 315 -3.20 18.93 -5.59
CA THR A 315 -3.06 19.00 -7.05
C THR A 315 -1.88 19.85 -7.55
N GLU A 316 -1.37 20.75 -6.72
CA GLU A 316 -0.22 21.62 -7.04
C GLU A 316 1.14 20.99 -6.70
N SER A 317 1.16 19.82 -6.01
CA SER A 317 2.37 19.14 -5.52
C SER A 317 2.99 18.22 -6.58
N ILE A 318 3.34 18.78 -7.75
CA ILE A 318 3.79 18.00 -8.91
C ILE A 318 5.12 17.29 -8.64
N ASN A 319 6.11 18.03 -8.10
CA ASN A 319 7.44 17.45 -7.86
C ASN A 319 7.40 16.42 -6.70
N LEU A 320 6.58 16.67 -5.69
CA LEU A 320 6.38 15.71 -4.60
C LEU A 320 5.71 14.44 -5.12
N LYS A 321 4.70 14.55 -5.99
CA LYS A 321 4.04 13.40 -6.61
C LYS A 321 5.04 12.58 -7.46
N ASP A 322 5.89 13.23 -8.24
CA ASP A 322 6.92 12.54 -9.01
C ASP A 322 7.91 11.80 -8.10
N ALA A 323 8.38 12.44 -7.02
CA ALA A 323 9.28 11.84 -6.05
C ALA A 323 8.63 10.66 -5.30
N VAL A 324 7.36 10.77 -4.93
CA VAL A 324 6.56 9.69 -4.34
C VAL A 324 6.45 8.51 -5.31
N ASN A 325 6.17 8.77 -6.59
CA ASN A 325 6.06 7.73 -7.61
C ASN A 325 7.40 7.01 -7.85
N GLU A 326 8.52 7.75 -7.88
CA GLU A 326 9.85 7.16 -8.00
C GLU A 326 10.18 6.28 -6.78
N ALA A 327 9.83 6.73 -5.58
CA ALA A 327 10.02 5.95 -4.36
C ALA A 327 9.16 4.68 -4.33
N LEU A 328 7.88 4.77 -4.72
CA LEU A 328 6.98 3.61 -4.83
C LEU A 328 7.47 2.60 -5.87
N ALA A 329 7.93 3.07 -7.04
CA ALA A 329 8.49 2.20 -8.07
C ALA A 329 9.74 1.46 -7.56
N ALA A 330 10.61 2.13 -6.82
CA ALA A 330 11.78 1.50 -6.21
C ALA A 330 11.40 0.50 -5.10
N MET A 331 10.33 0.78 -4.32
CA MET A 331 9.79 -0.15 -3.30
C MET A 331 9.16 -1.39 -3.94
N GLU A 332 8.57 -1.26 -5.11
CA GLU A 332 8.05 -2.41 -5.88
C GLU A 332 9.20 -3.23 -6.46
N GLU A 333 10.19 -2.59 -7.10
CA GLU A 333 11.33 -3.26 -7.73
C GLU A 333 12.18 -4.07 -6.74
N ASP A 334 12.42 -3.55 -5.54
CA ASP A 334 13.22 -4.22 -4.51
C ASP A 334 12.40 -5.14 -3.60
N GLY A 335 11.09 -5.25 -3.81
CA GLY A 335 10.17 -6.12 -3.08
C GLY A 335 9.75 -5.60 -1.71
N THR A 336 10.03 -4.34 -1.38
CA THR A 336 9.65 -3.74 -0.10
C THR A 336 8.13 -3.69 0.07
N LEU A 337 7.37 -3.27 -0.97
CA LEU A 337 5.90 -3.25 -0.90
C LEU A 337 5.34 -4.66 -0.65
N THR A 338 5.85 -5.67 -1.36
CA THR A 338 5.43 -7.06 -1.16
C THR A 338 5.70 -7.53 0.27
N ARG A 339 6.89 -7.26 0.80
CA ARG A 339 7.25 -7.63 2.17
C ARG A 339 6.36 -6.95 3.21
N LEU A 340 6.11 -5.66 3.07
CA LEU A 340 5.22 -4.91 3.98
C LEU A 340 3.78 -5.42 3.89
N GLN A 341 3.30 -5.72 2.68
CA GLN A 341 1.97 -6.29 2.50
C GLN A 341 1.85 -7.66 3.18
N GLU A 342 2.83 -8.55 3.02
CA GLU A 342 2.84 -9.86 3.69
C GLU A 342 2.88 -9.74 5.22
N GLU A 343 3.63 -8.76 5.74
CA GLU A 343 3.79 -8.52 7.18
C GLU A 343 2.49 -8.04 7.85
N TYR A 344 1.79 -7.11 7.23
CA TYR A 344 0.64 -6.44 7.85
C TYR A 344 -0.72 -6.99 7.40
N ILE A 345 -0.85 -7.38 6.14
CA ILE A 345 -2.12 -7.79 5.54
C ILE A 345 -2.16 -9.31 5.33
N GLY A 346 -0.99 -9.92 5.09
CA GLY A 346 -0.87 -11.33 4.74
C GLY A 346 -0.67 -11.55 3.24
N SER A 347 -0.43 -12.80 2.85
CA SER A 347 -0.19 -13.17 1.45
C SER A 347 -1.43 -12.84 0.61
N SER A 348 -1.23 -12.10 -0.47
CA SER A 348 -2.28 -11.87 -1.47
C SER A 348 -2.76 -13.19 -2.06
N TYR A 349 -4.06 -13.34 -2.20
CA TYR A 349 -4.70 -14.48 -2.85
C TYR A 349 -4.77 -14.25 -4.36
#